data_4b5b43cc84e8a87834c7e1c58a4473fa
#
_entry.id   4b5b43cc84e8a87834c7e1c58a4473fa
#
_cell.length_a   1.000
_cell.length_b   1.000
_cell.length_c   1.000
_cell.angle_alpha   90.00
_cell.angle_beta   90.00
_cell.angle_gamma   90.00
#
_symmetry.space_group_name_H-M   'P 1'
#
loop_
_entity.id
_entity.type
_entity.pdbx_description
1 polymer ?
#
loop_
_entity_poly.entity_id
_entity_poly.type
_entity_poly.pdbx_seq_one_letter_code
_entity_poly.pdbx_strand_id
1 'polypeptide(L)'
;AYGEIGALGCVSFLLLLLRLPAGLKGTPVDLKTWSAVGRSRTIVLLLAITMLQMSGQFVVFTFMGPLLKKLTEASPDAIGLVFALYGVFGFLGVATATRIVDTWGPYRTSLLFTCLLLAGITGWALSAGTYVMMATAVAIWGLGFASTNSMQQVRLVAAAPTLASATVALNTSVLYIGQAVGSAVGGLLFARGLLRTLGFVAVGFVVLALILVVLTRPRPAAAAPA
;
A
#
# COMPACT_ATOMS: atom_id res chain seq x y z
N ALA A 1 -11.39 1.63 -24.78
CA ALA A 1 -10.77 1.47 -23.46
C ALA A 1 -10.60 0.01 -23.04
N TYR A 2 -11.67 -0.82 -22.93
CA TYR A 2 -11.52 -2.23 -22.49
C TYR A 2 -10.76 -3.10 -23.48
N GLY A 3 -10.91 -2.88 -24.80
CA GLY A 3 -10.19 -3.61 -25.83
C GLY A 3 -8.68 -3.34 -25.83
N GLU A 4 -8.26 -2.14 -25.54
CA GLU A 4 -6.84 -1.75 -25.45
C GLU A 4 -6.16 -2.39 -24.23
N ILE A 5 -6.85 -2.44 -23.10
CA ILE A 5 -6.36 -3.11 -21.88
C ILE A 5 -6.25 -4.62 -22.14
N GLY A 6 -7.23 -5.22 -22.83
CA GLY A 6 -7.18 -6.61 -23.25
C GLY A 6 -6.02 -6.90 -24.19
N ALA A 7 -5.78 -6.05 -25.18
CA ALA A 7 -4.66 -6.18 -26.12
C ALA A 7 -3.29 -6.11 -25.41
N LEU A 8 -3.11 -5.13 -24.50
CA LEU A 8 -1.90 -5.02 -23.66
C LEU A 8 -1.70 -6.26 -22.77
N GLY A 9 -2.78 -6.81 -22.21
CA GLY A 9 -2.74 -8.05 -21.44
C GLY A 9 -2.27 -9.25 -22.29
N CYS A 10 -2.80 -9.40 -23.50
CA CYS A 10 -2.39 -10.46 -24.44
C CYS A 10 -0.93 -10.30 -24.86
N VAL A 11 -0.48 -9.09 -25.19
CA VAL A 11 0.93 -8.82 -25.54
C VAL A 11 1.86 -9.15 -24.36
N SER A 12 1.51 -8.74 -23.15
CA SER A 12 2.28 -9.04 -21.94
C SER A 12 2.34 -10.55 -21.68
N PHE A 13 1.24 -11.26 -21.86
CA PHE A 13 1.17 -12.72 -21.71
C PHE A 13 2.05 -13.43 -22.74
N LEU A 14 2.00 -13.02 -24.01
CA LEU A 14 2.84 -13.58 -25.08
C LEU A 14 4.34 -13.31 -24.81
N LEU A 15 4.71 -12.10 -24.38
CA LEU A 15 6.08 -11.78 -24.02
C LEU A 15 6.58 -12.63 -22.85
N LEU A 16 5.74 -12.86 -21.83
CA LEU A 16 6.07 -13.76 -20.74
C LEU A 16 6.29 -15.19 -21.22
N LEU A 17 5.39 -15.74 -22.04
CA LEU A 17 5.55 -17.09 -22.60
C LEU A 17 6.84 -17.25 -23.41
N LEU A 18 7.23 -16.24 -24.19
CA LEU A 18 8.42 -16.27 -25.06
C LEU A 18 9.74 -16.02 -24.31
N ARG A 19 9.70 -15.29 -23.19
CA ARG A 19 10.89 -14.84 -22.46
C ARG A 19 11.10 -15.55 -21.11
N LEU A 20 10.10 -16.27 -20.59
CA LEU A 20 10.26 -16.97 -19.32
C LEU A 20 11.16 -18.20 -19.52
N PRO A 21 12.27 -18.34 -18.78
CA PRO A 21 13.10 -19.55 -18.84
C PRO A 21 12.29 -20.76 -18.38
N ALA A 22 12.29 -21.82 -19.18
CA ALA A 22 11.69 -23.09 -18.77
C ALA A 22 12.48 -23.66 -17.60
N GLY A 23 11.79 -24.03 -16.51
CA GLY A 23 12.42 -24.71 -15.37
C GLY A 23 12.61 -23.86 -14.10
N LEU A 24 11.92 -22.73 -13.97
CA LEU A 24 11.84 -22.01 -12.68
C LEU A 24 11.22 -22.93 -11.62
N LYS A 25 12.06 -23.55 -10.82
CA LYS A 25 11.61 -24.33 -9.64
C LYS A 25 11.27 -23.37 -8.52
N GLY A 26 9.98 -23.16 -8.28
CA GLY A 26 9.53 -22.54 -7.03
C GLY A 26 9.84 -23.45 -5.86
N THR A 27 10.40 -22.93 -4.78
CA THR A 27 10.50 -23.70 -3.53
C THR A 27 9.10 -23.96 -3.01
N PRO A 28 8.67 -25.22 -2.87
CA PRO A 28 7.35 -25.52 -2.33
C PRO A 28 7.25 -24.99 -0.90
N VAL A 29 6.20 -24.25 -0.62
CA VAL A 29 5.93 -23.71 0.73
C VAL A 29 5.28 -24.81 1.56
N ASP A 30 6.06 -25.49 2.39
CA ASP A 30 5.59 -26.56 3.29
C ASP A 30 4.83 -25.97 4.50
N LEU A 31 3.96 -26.78 5.10
CA LEU A 31 3.24 -26.44 6.35
C LEU A 31 4.17 -26.01 7.50
N LYS A 32 5.39 -26.54 7.54
CA LYS A 32 6.42 -26.11 8.49
C LYS A 32 6.83 -24.65 8.26
N THR A 33 6.96 -24.21 7.02
CA THR A 33 7.25 -22.83 6.63
C THR A 33 6.13 -21.90 7.08
N TRP A 34 4.87 -22.29 6.88
CA TRP A 34 3.71 -21.51 7.34
C TRP A 34 3.68 -21.38 8.86
N SER A 35 3.94 -22.46 9.58
CA SER A 35 4.05 -22.46 11.03
C SER A 35 5.19 -21.55 11.53
N ALA A 36 6.35 -21.60 10.89
CA ALA A 36 7.48 -20.72 11.22
C ALA A 36 7.16 -19.22 11.02
N VAL A 37 6.50 -18.89 9.94
CA VAL A 37 6.02 -17.51 9.67
C VAL A 37 5.03 -17.07 10.73
N GLY A 38 4.02 -17.89 11.06
CA GLY A 38 3.00 -17.55 12.07
C GLY A 38 3.54 -17.39 13.49
N ARG A 39 4.64 -18.07 13.81
CA ARG A 39 5.32 -17.95 15.12
C ARG A 39 6.25 -16.74 15.21
N SER A 40 6.64 -16.16 14.11
CA SER A 40 7.52 -14.98 14.10
C SER A 40 6.71 -13.70 14.35
N ARG A 41 6.79 -13.17 15.57
CA ARG A 41 6.14 -11.91 15.94
C ARG A 41 6.48 -10.77 14.97
N THR A 42 7.73 -10.70 14.53
CA THR A 42 8.18 -9.65 13.60
C THR A 42 7.47 -9.77 12.25
N ILE A 43 7.40 -10.98 11.67
CA ILE A 43 6.74 -11.19 10.38
C ILE A 43 5.25 -10.86 10.50
N VAL A 44 4.57 -11.34 11.54
CA VAL A 44 3.14 -11.08 11.77
C VAL A 44 2.87 -9.58 11.90
N LEU A 45 3.71 -8.84 12.64
CA LEU A 45 3.56 -7.39 12.77
C LEU A 45 3.80 -6.67 11.43
N LEU A 46 4.78 -7.09 10.64
CA LEU A 46 5.03 -6.51 9.30
C LEU A 46 3.85 -6.75 8.36
N LEU A 47 3.26 -7.94 8.38
CA LEU A 47 2.05 -8.25 7.61
C LEU A 47 0.83 -7.43 8.10
N ALA A 48 0.68 -7.28 9.41
CA ALA A 48 -0.37 -6.43 9.98
C ALA A 48 -0.25 -4.96 9.56
N ILE A 49 0.97 -4.44 9.42
CA ILE A 49 1.21 -3.10 8.87
C ILE A 49 0.66 -3.01 7.44
N THR A 50 0.99 -3.96 6.57
CA THR A 50 0.47 -4.00 5.20
C THR A 50 -1.05 -4.02 5.17
N MET A 51 -1.67 -4.89 5.99
CA MET A 51 -3.12 -5.00 6.08
C MET A 51 -3.76 -3.67 6.48
N LEU A 52 -3.25 -3.02 7.53
CA LEU A 52 -3.79 -1.76 8.02
C LEU A 52 -3.60 -0.60 7.02
N GLN A 53 -2.42 -0.51 6.38
CA GLN A 53 -2.16 0.48 5.34
C GLN A 53 -3.12 0.32 4.16
N MET A 54 -3.35 -0.91 3.69
CA MET A 54 -4.28 -1.17 2.59
C MET A 54 -5.73 -0.95 3.00
N SER A 55 -6.13 -1.38 4.20
CA SER A 55 -7.48 -1.11 4.71
C SER A 55 -7.75 0.39 4.75
N GLY A 56 -6.86 1.18 5.34
CA GLY A 56 -7.01 2.63 5.41
C GLY A 56 -7.16 3.28 4.03
N GLN A 57 -6.31 2.92 3.09
CA GLN A 57 -6.37 3.48 1.73
C GLN A 57 -7.67 3.12 1.02
N PHE A 58 -8.09 1.87 1.09
CA PHE A 58 -9.24 1.38 0.34
C PHE A 58 -10.60 1.74 0.94
N VAL A 59 -10.66 2.20 2.19
CA VAL A 59 -11.86 2.89 2.73
C VAL A 59 -12.27 4.05 1.84
N VAL A 60 -11.31 4.84 1.35
CA VAL A 60 -11.56 6.03 0.52
C VAL A 60 -11.38 5.73 -0.97
N PHE A 61 -10.31 5.02 -1.35
CA PHE A 61 -9.92 4.85 -2.76
C PHE A 61 -11.03 4.24 -3.61
N THR A 62 -11.71 3.21 -3.11
CA THR A 62 -12.82 2.54 -3.81
C THR A 62 -13.96 3.50 -4.14
N PHE A 63 -14.16 4.51 -3.32
CA PHE A 63 -15.25 5.48 -3.46
C PHE A 63 -14.75 6.88 -3.86
N MET A 64 -13.47 7.04 -4.22
CA MET A 64 -12.86 8.33 -4.51
C MET A 64 -13.61 9.11 -5.59
N GLY A 65 -13.95 8.50 -6.72
CA GLY A 65 -14.71 9.15 -7.79
C GLY A 65 -16.09 9.63 -7.34
N PRO A 66 -16.95 8.75 -6.80
CA PRO A 66 -18.23 9.15 -6.22
C PRO A 66 -18.14 10.19 -5.10
N LEU A 67 -17.09 10.13 -4.26
CA LEU A 67 -16.87 11.11 -3.19
C LEU A 67 -16.53 12.49 -3.76
N LEU A 68 -15.61 12.57 -4.73
CA LEU A 68 -15.27 13.82 -5.41
C LEU A 68 -16.52 14.44 -6.06
N LYS A 69 -17.31 13.62 -6.77
CA LYS A 69 -18.54 14.11 -7.38
C LYS A 69 -19.54 14.66 -6.36
N LYS A 70 -19.75 13.94 -5.23
CA LYS A 70 -20.73 14.34 -4.22
C LYS A 70 -20.27 15.48 -3.32
N LEU A 71 -18.98 15.58 -3.03
CA LEU A 71 -18.43 16.58 -2.11
C LEU A 71 -18.01 17.88 -2.79
N THR A 72 -17.62 17.82 -4.07
CA THR A 72 -17.04 18.98 -4.79
C THR A 72 -17.71 19.27 -6.13
N GLU A 73 -18.73 18.48 -6.51
CA GLU A 73 -19.41 18.57 -7.83
C GLU A 73 -18.44 18.41 -9.01
N ALA A 74 -17.32 17.70 -8.80
CA ALA A 74 -16.27 17.52 -9.79
C ALA A 74 -16.79 16.88 -11.07
N SER A 75 -16.36 17.41 -12.22
CA SER A 75 -16.63 16.84 -13.54
C SER A 75 -15.90 15.50 -13.72
N PRO A 76 -16.30 14.65 -14.68
CA PRO A 76 -15.59 13.41 -15.00
C PRO A 76 -14.12 13.64 -15.31
N ASP A 77 -13.76 14.71 -16.03
CA ASP A 77 -12.36 15.05 -16.36
C ASP A 77 -11.56 15.44 -15.12
N ALA A 78 -12.16 16.21 -14.22
CA ALA A 78 -11.55 16.57 -12.95
C ALA A 78 -11.30 15.33 -12.06
N ILE A 79 -12.24 14.38 -12.02
CA ILE A 79 -12.06 13.11 -11.34
C ILE A 79 -10.93 12.30 -11.98
N GLY A 80 -10.89 12.24 -13.32
CA GLY A 80 -9.81 11.60 -14.08
C GLY A 80 -8.43 12.19 -13.76
N LEU A 81 -8.34 13.53 -13.64
CA LEU A 81 -7.11 14.21 -13.24
C LEU A 81 -6.64 13.80 -11.85
N VAL A 82 -7.53 13.66 -10.87
CA VAL A 82 -7.17 13.20 -9.51
C VAL A 82 -6.59 11.79 -9.55
N PHE A 83 -7.19 10.86 -10.32
CA PHE A 83 -6.62 9.52 -10.50
C PHE A 83 -5.27 9.55 -11.23
N ALA A 84 -5.10 10.42 -12.22
CA ALA A 84 -3.82 10.61 -12.90
C ALA A 84 -2.75 11.14 -11.94
N LEU A 85 -3.06 12.14 -11.11
CA LEU A 85 -2.17 12.64 -10.07
C LEU A 85 -1.78 11.51 -9.09
N TYR A 86 -2.74 10.72 -8.62
CA TYR A 86 -2.48 9.57 -7.76
C TYR A 86 -1.48 8.59 -8.39
N GLY A 87 -1.65 8.26 -9.68
CA GLY A 87 -0.76 7.36 -10.41
C GLY A 87 0.64 7.94 -10.61
N VAL A 88 0.74 9.19 -11.09
CA VAL A 88 2.02 9.87 -11.32
C VAL A 88 2.82 10.01 -10.02
N PHE A 89 2.19 10.50 -8.96
CA PHE A 89 2.86 10.63 -7.66
C PHE A 89 3.15 9.27 -7.03
N GLY A 90 2.34 8.22 -7.29
CA GLY A 90 2.64 6.85 -6.90
C GLY A 90 3.91 6.33 -7.55
N PHE A 91 4.09 6.57 -8.85
CA PHE A 91 5.31 6.24 -9.57
C PHE A 91 6.53 7.00 -9.00
N LEU A 92 6.41 8.32 -8.83
CA LEU A 92 7.46 9.14 -8.24
C LEU A 92 7.84 8.69 -6.83
N GLY A 93 6.85 8.30 -6.04
CA GLY A 93 7.06 7.76 -4.69
C GLY A 93 7.91 6.49 -4.72
N VAL A 94 7.55 5.50 -5.54
CA VAL A 94 8.35 4.26 -5.67
C VAL A 94 9.74 4.55 -6.20
N ALA A 95 9.88 5.37 -7.24
CA ALA A 95 11.17 5.75 -7.80
C ALA A 95 12.07 6.42 -6.77
N THR A 96 11.50 7.24 -5.89
CA THR A 96 12.23 7.87 -4.79
C THR A 96 12.57 6.85 -3.71
N ALA A 97 11.61 6.02 -3.29
CA ALA A 97 11.82 5.00 -2.26
C ALA A 97 12.94 4.03 -2.62
N THR A 98 12.98 3.57 -3.88
CA THR A 98 14.03 2.67 -4.37
C THR A 98 15.42 3.30 -4.41
N ARG A 99 15.52 4.62 -4.55
CA ARG A 99 16.80 5.32 -4.52
C ARG A 99 17.32 5.56 -3.11
N ILE A 100 16.43 5.89 -2.19
CA ILE A 100 16.85 6.26 -0.82
C ILE A 100 16.97 5.06 0.11
N VAL A 101 16.38 3.91 -0.22
CA VAL A 101 16.39 2.73 0.66
C VAL A 101 17.80 2.20 0.92
N ASP A 102 18.71 2.31 -0.05
CA ASP A 102 20.09 1.85 0.09
C ASP A 102 20.89 2.70 1.08
N THR A 103 20.58 4.00 1.21
CA THR A 103 21.26 4.92 2.09
C THR A 103 20.59 5.07 3.46
N TRP A 104 19.25 5.09 3.51
CA TRP A 104 18.49 5.30 4.74
C TRP A 104 18.06 4.00 5.43
N GLY A 105 18.12 2.91 4.69
CA GLY A 105 17.65 1.60 5.12
C GLY A 105 16.13 1.43 5.05
N PRO A 106 15.64 0.18 5.01
CA PRO A 106 14.22 -0.13 4.78
C PRO A 106 13.28 0.43 5.84
N TYR A 107 13.72 0.49 7.10
CA TYR A 107 12.89 0.98 8.20
C TYR A 107 12.59 2.49 8.07
N ARG A 108 13.63 3.32 7.90
CA ARG A 108 13.46 4.78 7.81
C ARG A 108 12.68 5.16 6.56
N THR A 109 12.95 4.48 5.45
CA THR A 109 12.21 4.67 4.20
C THR A 109 10.73 4.29 4.36
N SER A 110 10.44 3.13 4.97
CA SER A 110 9.06 2.73 5.29
C SER A 110 8.35 3.75 6.20
N LEU A 111 9.04 4.27 7.20
CA LEU A 111 8.49 5.29 8.12
C LEU A 111 8.13 6.57 7.36
N LEU A 112 9.05 7.10 6.54
CA LEU A 112 8.81 8.31 5.74
C LEU A 112 7.57 8.17 4.86
N PHE A 113 7.49 7.09 4.07
CA PHE A 113 6.37 6.91 3.15
C PHE A 113 5.04 6.59 3.86
N THR A 114 5.09 5.98 5.05
CA THR A 114 3.90 5.83 5.90
C THR A 114 3.44 7.19 6.46
N CYS A 115 4.35 8.08 6.80
CA CYS A 115 4.02 9.45 7.20
C CYS A 115 3.42 10.25 6.03
N LEU A 116 3.97 10.13 4.81
CA LEU A 116 3.40 10.77 3.62
C LEU A 116 2.00 10.23 3.30
N LEU A 117 1.82 8.91 3.41
CA LEU A 117 0.52 8.28 3.28
C LEU A 117 -0.48 8.85 4.28
N LEU A 118 -0.09 8.93 5.55
CA LEU A 118 -0.93 9.49 6.61
C LEU A 118 -1.25 10.97 6.35
N ALA A 119 -0.26 11.77 5.96
CA ALA A 119 -0.45 13.19 5.65
C ALA A 119 -1.44 13.39 4.49
N GLY A 120 -1.30 12.61 3.41
CA GLY A 120 -2.21 12.67 2.28
C GLY A 120 -3.65 12.28 2.63
N ILE A 121 -3.85 11.17 3.35
CA ILE A 121 -5.19 10.72 3.77
C ILE A 121 -5.80 11.70 4.80
N THR A 122 -4.98 12.26 5.70
CA THR A 122 -5.46 13.29 6.64
C THR A 122 -5.84 14.57 5.91
N GLY A 123 -5.00 15.00 4.95
CA GLY A 123 -5.32 16.13 4.06
C GLY A 123 -6.65 15.91 3.34
N TRP A 124 -6.89 14.71 2.79
CA TRP A 124 -8.18 14.36 2.19
C TRP A 124 -9.35 14.50 3.18
N ALA A 125 -9.22 13.94 4.39
CA ALA A 125 -10.28 13.97 5.40
C ALA A 125 -10.64 15.40 5.83
N LEU A 126 -9.63 16.26 5.99
CA LEU A 126 -9.81 17.64 6.44
C LEU A 126 -10.30 18.59 5.34
N SER A 127 -9.96 18.31 4.08
CA SER A 127 -10.29 19.17 2.94
C SER A 127 -11.60 18.78 2.22
N ALA A 128 -12.42 17.91 2.81
CA ALA A 128 -13.66 17.43 2.21
C ALA A 128 -14.60 18.57 1.83
N GLY A 129 -14.85 18.73 0.52
CA GLY A 129 -15.65 19.81 -0.08
C GLY A 129 -14.83 20.84 -0.87
N THR A 130 -13.49 20.78 -0.83
CA THR A 130 -12.61 21.68 -1.60
C THR A 130 -11.77 20.87 -2.60
N TYR A 131 -12.17 20.88 -3.87
CA TYR A 131 -11.56 20.03 -4.91
C TYR A 131 -10.03 20.16 -4.98
N VAL A 132 -9.50 21.38 -5.05
CA VAL A 132 -8.03 21.60 -5.18
C VAL A 132 -7.25 21.02 -3.99
N MET A 133 -7.76 21.24 -2.78
CA MET A 133 -7.12 20.70 -1.57
C MET A 133 -7.20 19.17 -1.52
N MET A 134 -8.35 18.59 -1.92
CA MET A 134 -8.51 17.14 -2.03
C MET A 134 -7.57 16.55 -3.09
N ALA A 135 -7.43 17.19 -4.26
CA ALA A 135 -6.51 16.75 -5.31
C ALA A 135 -5.04 16.81 -4.86
N THR A 136 -4.64 17.88 -4.17
CA THR A 136 -3.29 18.00 -3.58
C THR A 136 -3.05 16.93 -2.52
N ALA A 137 -4.02 16.66 -1.68
CA ALA A 137 -3.95 15.60 -0.68
C ALA A 137 -3.78 14.21 -1.32
N VAL A 138 -4.47 13.95 -2.43
CA VAL A 138 -4.34 12.70 -3.22
C VAL A 138 -2.95 12.58 -3.85
N ALA A 139 -2.35 13.66 -4.33
CA ALA A 139 -0.99 13.65 -4.83
C ALA A 139 0.02 13.25 -3.73
N ILE A 140 -0.10 13.83 -2.53
CA ILE A 140 0.73 13.45 -1.38
C ILE A 140 0.49 11.99 -0.96
N TRP A 141 -0.78 11.56 -0.93
CA TRP A 141 -1.14 10.17 -0.66
C TRP A 141 -0.54 9.21 -1.69
N GLY A 142 -0.57 9.58 -2.97
CA GLY A 142 0.04 8.82 -4.06
C GLY A 142 1.52 8.50 -3.79
N LEU A 143 2.32 9.46 -3.33
CA LEU A 143 3.72 9.23 -2.96
C LEU A 143 3.88 8.06 -1.97
N GLY A 144 2.98 7.95 -1.01
CA GLY A 144 2.99 6.88 0.01
C GLY A 144 2.46 5.54 -0.48
N PHE A 145 1.57 5.51 -1.45
CA PHE A 145 0.76 4.33 -1.82
C PHE A 145 1.60 3.09 -2.15
N ALA A 146 2.26 3.10 -3.29
CA ALA A 146 3.02 1.94 -3.76
C ALA A 146 4.35 1.78 -3.01
N SER A 147 4.93 2.89 -2.53
CA SER A 147 6.18 2.92 -1.79
C SER A 147 6.07 2.18 -0.45
N THR A 148 4.97 2.33 0.28
CA THR A 148 4.75 1.62 1.55
C THR A 148 4.74 0.11 1.33
N ASN A 149 4.03 -0.40 0.30
CA ASN A 149 4.00 -1.82 0.01
C ASN A 149 5.37 -2.36 -0.41
N SER A 150 6.10 -1.65 -1.28
CA SER A 150 7.45 -2.04 -1.70
C SER A 150 8.40 -2.11 -0.50
N MET A 151 8.36 -1.14 0.40
CA MET A 151 9.20 -1.12 1.60
C MET A 151 8.83 -2.22 2.60
N GLN A 152 7.56 -2.61 2.70
CA GLN A 152 7.16 -3.74 3.53
C GLN A 152 7.69 -5.07 2.97
N GLN A 153 7.71 -5.26 1.66
CA GLN A 153 8.35 -6.43 1.05
C GLN A 153 9.84 -6.48 1.36
N VAL A 154 10.57 -5.37 1.22
CA VAL A 154 12.00 -5.29 1.57
C VAL A 154 12.22 -5.60 3.05
N ARG A 155 11.39 -5.07 3.96
CA ARG A 155 11.46 -5.36 5.39
C ARG A 155 11.19 -6.83 5.73
N LEU A 156 10.23 -7.45 5.06
CA LEU A 156 9.91 -8.88 5.23
C LEU A 156 11.07 -9.77 4.78
N VAL A 157 11.65 -9.47 3.61
CA VAL A 157 12.83 -10.19 3.10
C VAL A 157 14.02 -10.04 4.04
N ALA A 158 14.28 -8.82 4.54
CA ALA A 158 15.34 -8.56 5.50
C ALA A 158 15.12 -9.26 6.86
N ALA A 159 13.88 -9.37 7.33
CA ALA A 159 13.54 -10.02 8.58
C ALA A 159 13.61 -11.55 8.52
N ALA A 160 13.41 -12.16 7.36
CA ALA A 160 13.43 -13.61 7.17
C ALA A 160 13.96 -13.98 5.78
N PRO A 161 15.27 -13.87 5.52
CA PRO A 161 15.85 -14.13 4.20
C PRO A 161 15.59 -15.56 3.69
N THR A 162 15.60 -16.54 4.58
CA THR A 162 15.32 -17.95 4.26
C THR A 162 13.86 -18.23 3.93
N LEU A 163 12.94 -17.33 4.31
CA LEU A 163 11.50 -17.42 4.08
C LEU A 163 11.00 -16.34 3.12
N ALA A 164 11.89 -15.69 2.36
CA ALA A 164 11.59 -14.52 1.55
C ALA A 164 10.41 -14.76 0.58
N SER A 165 10.43 -15.86 -0.17
CA SER A 165 9.35 -16.18 -1.11
C SER A 165 7.99 -16.36 -0.42
N ALA A 166 7.95 -17.04 0.72
CA ALA A 166 6.74 -17.26 1.48
C ALA A 166 6.20 -15.96 2.10
N THR A 167 7.08 -15.13 2.67
CA THR A 167 6.67 -13.86 3.29
C THR A 167 6.18 -12.85 2.28
N VAL A 168 6.79 -12.78 1.09
CA VAL A 168 6.33 -11.90 -0.01
C VAL A 168 4.99 -12.37 -0.56
N ALA A 169 4.80 -13.69 -0.75
CA ALA A 169 3.51 -14.24 -1.18
C ALA A 169 2.39 -13.94 -0.16
N LEU A 170 2.67 -14.13 1.14
CA LEU A 170 1.76 -13.75 2.22
C LEU A 170 1.45 -12.26 2.24
N ASN A 171 2.46 -11.41 2.04
CA ASN A 171 2.26 -9.96 1.97
C ASN A 171 1.24 -9.60 0.87
N THR A 172 1.34 -10.24 -0.28
CA THR A 172 0.37 -10.04 -1.38
C THR A 172 -1.04 -10.48 -0.97
N SER A 173 -1.19 -11.64 -0.32
CA SER A 173 -2.49 -12.11 0.17
C SER A 173 -3.09 -11.16 1.20
N VAL A 174 -2.29 -10.73 2.17
CA VAL A 174 -2.71 -9.80 3.24
C VAL A 174 -3.04 -8.42 2.67
N LEU A 175 -2.33 -7.98 1.62
CA LEU A 175 -2.64 -6.75 0.88
C LEU A 175 -4.06 -6.79 0.33
N TYR A 176 -4.45 -7.87 -0.36
CA TYR A 176 -5.80 -8.01 -0.90
C TYR A 176 -6.87 -8.15 0.19
N ILE A 177 -6.57 -8.84 1.29
CA ILE A 177 -7.46 -8.88 2.46
C ILE A 177 -7.67 -7.47 3.01
N GLY A 178 -6.60 -6.69 3.15
CA GLY A 178 -6.69 -5.30 3.59
C GLY A 178 -7.55 -4.44 2.65
N GLN A 179 -7.38 -4.59 1.33
CA GLN A 179 -8.21 -3.93 0.33
C GLN A 179 -9.69 -4.29 0.48
N ALA A 180 -9.98 -5.57 0.66
CA ALA A 180 -11.36 -6.05 0.84
C ALA A 180 -11.98 -5.48 2.12
N VAL A 181 -11.27 -5.52 3.25
CA VAL A 181 -11.72 -4.94 4.54
C VAL A 181 -11.96 -3.44 4.40
N GLY A 182 -11.01 -2.70 3.81
CA GLY A 182 -11.15 -1.26 3.60
C GLY A 182 -12.34 -0.92 2.71
N SER A 183 -12.49 -1.62 1.59
CA SER A 183 -13.62 -1.42 0.66
C SER A 183 -14.96 -1.75 1.32
N ALA A 184 -15.05 -2.79 2.12
CA ALA A 184 -16.28 -3.16 2.84
C ALA A 184 -16.65 -2.09 3.88
N VAL A 185 -15.69 -1.64 4.68
CA VAL A 185 -15.89 -0.56 5.66
C VAL A 185 -16.31 0.73 4.96
N GLY A 186 -15.60 1.11 3.88
CA GLY A 186 -15.93 2.27 3.07
C GLY A 186 -17.32 2.18 2.46
N GLY A 187 -17.70 0.99 1.95
CA GLY A 187 -19.02 0.74 1.39
C GLY A 187 -20.16 0.91 2.40
N LEU A 188 -19.97 0.40 3.61
CA LEU A 188 -20.95 0.59 4.70
C LEU A 188 -21.15 2.06 5.07
N LEU A 189 -20.04 2.81 5.17
CA LEU A 189 -20.10 4.25 5.48
C LEU A 189 -20.72 5.05 4.33
N PHE A 190 -20.34 4.72 3.09
CA PHE A 190 -20.87 5.37 1.90
C PHE A 190 -22.38 5.13 1.73
N ALA A 191 -22.83 3.90 1.94
CA ALA A 191 -24.26 3.54 1.87
C ALA A 191 -25.10 4.26 2.92
N ARG A 192 -24.51 4.57 4.08
CA ARG A 192 -25.16 5.35 5.15
C ARG A 192 -25.08 6.87 4.95
N GLY A 193 -24.50 7.34 3.86
CA GLY A 193 -24.32 8.78 3.59
C GLY A 193 -23.25 9.46 4.44
N LEU A 194 -22.44 8.71 5.19
CA LEU A 194 -21.39 9.23 6.08
C LEU A 194 -20.11 9.57 5.29
N LEU A 195 -20.25 10.43 4.24
CA LEU A 195 -19.20 10.65 3.25
C LEU A 195 -17.90 11.24 3.83
N ARG A 196 -17.99 12.16 4.78
CA ARG A 196 -16.81 12.75 5.43
C ARG A 196 -16.14 11.80 6.41
N THR A 197 -16.89 10.87 6.99
CA THR A 197 -16.38 9.91 7.98
C THR A 197 -15.42 8.90 7.36
N LEU A 198 -15.55 8.60 6.03
CA LEU A 198 -14.64 7.69 5.33
C LEU A 198 -13.18 8.12 5.51
N GLY A 199 -12.90 9.42 5.33
CA GLY A 199 -11.54 9.96 5.48
C GLY A 199 -10.98 9.75 6.89
N PHE A 200 -11.77 10.03 7.93
CA PHE A 200 -11.33 9.88 9.32
C PHE A 200 -11.12 8.42 9.72
N VAL A 201 -11.97 7.49 9.24
CA VAL A 201 -11.77 6.06 9.46
C VAL A 201 -10.50 5.57 8.75
N ALA A 202 -10.24 6.04 7.54
CA ALA A 202 -9.00 5.77 6.82
C ALA A 202 -7.76 6.25 7.60
N VAL A 203 -7.81 7.47 8.16
CA VAL A 203 -6.77 8.00 9.05
C VAL A 203 -6.54 7.07 10.24
N GLY A 204 -7.60 6.59 10.89
CA GLY A 204 -7.49 5.66 12.03
C GLY A 204 -6.70 4.39 11.69
N PHE A 205 -6.99 3.75 10.56
CA PHE A 205 -6.24 2.58 10.09
C PHE A 205 -4.76 2.89 9.83
N VAL A 206 -4.46 4.03 9.19
CA VAL A 206 -3.07 4.40 8.86
C VAL A 206 -2.30 4.84 10.09
N VAL A 207 -2.93 5.47 11.08
CA VAL A 207 -2.33 5.77 12.39
C VAL A 207 -1.94 4.49 13.11
N LEU A 208 -2.82 3.48 13.15
CA LEU A 208 -2.50 2.17 13.72
C LEU A 208 -1.33 1.51 12.97
N ALA A 209 -1.31 1.60 11.64
CA ALA A 209 -0.18 1.11 10.85
C ALA A 209 1.13 1.84 11.21
N LEU A 210 1.10 3.17 11.35
CA LEU A 210 2.27 3.96 11.73
C LEU A 210 2.79 3.58 13.12
N ILE A 211 1.89 3.38 14.10
CA ILE A 211 2.26 2.90 15.43
C ILE A 211 3.01 1.56 15.32
N LEU A 212 2.50 0.61 14.54
CA LEU A 212 3.17 -0.67 14.32
C LEU A 212 4.51 -0.52 13.59
N VAL A 213 4.62 0.41 12.62
CA VAL A 213 5.90 0.72 11.98
C VAL A 213 6.92 1.16 13.02
N VAL A 214 6.55 2.05 13.93
CA VAL A 214 7.43 2.55 15.01
C VAL A 214 7.80 1.42 15.98
N LEU A 215 6.85 0.58 16.37
CA LEU A 215 7.08 -0.54 17.29
C LEU A 215 7.97 -1.64 16.68
N THR A 216 8.01 -1.75 15.35
CA THR A 216 8.85 -2.71 14.62
C THR A 216 10.22 -2.14 14.22
N ARG A 217 10.70 -1.11 14.93
CA ARG A 217 12.04 -0.55 14.74
C ARG A 217 13.09 -1.66 14.96
N PRO A 218 14.02 -1.87 14.00
CA PRO A 218 15.14 -2.79 14.21
C PRO A 218 15.95 -2.37 15.44
N ARG A 219 16.25 -3.33 16.33
CA ARG A 219 17.18 -3.08 17.42
C ARG A 219 18.59 -2.97 16.84
N PRO A 220 19.44 -2.04 17.31
CA PRO A 220 20.86 -2.07 16.98
C PRO A 220 21.41 -3.46 17.32
N ALA A 221 22.18 -4.06 16.40
CA ALA A 221 22.92 -5.27 16.74
C ALA A 221 23.78 -4.93 17.98
N ALA A 222 23.67 -5.73 19.04
CA ALA A 222 24.58 -5.61 20.18
C ALA A 222 25.99 -5.71 19.61
N ALA A 223 26.85 -4.70 19.89
CA ALA A 223 28.24 -4.76 19.50
C ALA A 223 28.82 -6.08 20.01
N ALA A 224 29.37 -6.90 19.10
CA ALA A 224 30.08 -8.09 19.51
C ALA A 224 31.18 -7.65 20.50
N PRO A 225 31.33 -8.33 21.63
CA PRO A 225 32.45 -8.04 22.53
C PRO A 225 33.75 -8.27 21.77
N ALA A 226 34.66 -7.28 21.86
CA ALA A 226 35.98 -7.29 21.25
C ALA A 226 36.90 -8.34 21.84
#